data_fb6caaf756a42bc4b93c6aa7a9c90968
#
_entry.id   fb6caaf756a42bc4b93c6aa7a9c90968
#
_cell.length_a   1.000
_cell.length_b   1.000
_cell.length_c   1.000
_cell.angle_alpha   90.00
_cell.angle_beta   90.00
_cell.angle_gamma   90.00
#
_symmetry.space_group_name_H-M   'P 1'
#
loop_
_entity.id
_entity.type
_entity.pdbx_description
1 polymer ?
#
loop_
_entity_poly.entity_id
_entity_poly.type
_entity_poly.pdbx_seq_one_letter_code
_entity_poly.pdbx_strand_id
1 'polypeptide(L)'
;MASRPATRLPSPPRAARRRRRLDPITAEIIRGAMETIAYEMATHVSLTATTPILNQSNERNATILDASGALAALSVGIPQFMLSSTLPVRFALEFFGPGGLHDGDVLVANDPYHGGGHLPDYNVFAPVFHAGELVLIASIQCHHADTGGGMPGGYNADAPDIWAEGVRFPALKLYERGGERRDLTYFMRVNNRTPTFVGDLRAQVGAAQLGVRRLQEVLARHGTATVRRAVEEMIELASRRFREEVRRWRDGVYESDVYVDHDPKGNPDIHLHCTVTVKGDRLKIDFTGSDARPEIQAYSSFGNTRGYVVAQLASMMDPTIPKNEGFFRSIELVVPEGCCLNPPPGRSVAAGTHHPGTEVGEAIAKALEPVIPDRCCPQIYKIGMPTVIFGTDPRTGRLFIDNSADTIAAHCNAVRGQDGWGSMNVSFGNLIRATAEINESIFPQRQLARDYATDSGGAGEFRGGPGTLYRKQLTAPATVYTYVVGRKYPMPGIAGGKPGAPNRLELRVGGAREEAGNTTRLVPHAAGEAIAYHYGGGGGWGDPLDRDPVKVLEDVLDEYVSQRSARDDYGIVLTGSLEDLDLALDAEATARLRAELRRRRKEAPPWQDGRTAR
;
A
#
# COMPACT_ATOMS: atom_id res chain seq x y z
N MET A 1 -32.34 -6.04 -15.35
CA MET A 1 -31.20 -6.44 -14.50
C MET A 1 -31.55 -6.04 -13.08
N ALA A 2 -31.76 -7.00 -12.20
CA ALA A 2 -32.28 -6.72 -10.86
C ALA A 2 -31.17 -6.18 -9.96
N SER A 3 -31.44 -5.09 -9.26
CA SER A 3 -30.60 -4.50 -8.22
C SER A 3 -30.39 -5.52 -7.09
N ARG A 4 -29.14 -5.92 -6.85
CA ARG A 4 -28.78 -6.75 -5.69
C ARG A 4 -28.83 -5.85 -4.43
N PRO A 5 -29.43 -6.34 -3.34
CA PRO A 5 -29.43 -5.62 -2.07
C PRO A 5 -28.04 -5.58 -1.45
N ALA A 6 -27.76 -4.49 -0.73
CA ALA A 6 -26.53 -4.30 0.05
C ALA A 6 -26.21 -5.58 0.87
N THR A 7 -25.05 -6.16 0.68
CA THR A 7 -24.59 -7.36 1.37
C THR A 7 -24.39 -7.06 2.84
N ARG A 8 -25.43 -7.23 3.66
CA ARG A 8 -25.30 -7.39 5.10
C ARG A 8 -24.56 -8.71 5.36
N LEU A 9 -23.43 -8.64 5.99
CA LEU A 9 -22.76 -9.83 6.53
C LEU A 9 -23.73 -10.56 7.47
N PRO A 10 -23.77 -11.90 7.43
CA PRO A 10 -24.68 -12.68 8.25
C PRO A 10 -24.41 -12.48 9.74
N SER A 11 -25.47 -12.29 10.52
CA SER A 11 -25.44 -12.21 11.97
C SER A 11 -24.85 -13.49 12.58
N PRO A 12 -24.10 -13.39 13.71
CA PRO A 12 -23.47 -14.57 14.29
C PRO A 12 -24.52 -15.57 14.81
N PRO A 13 -24.27 -16.87 14.67
CA PRO A 13 -25.17 -17.92 15.17
C PRO A 13 -25.26 -17.92 16.68
N ARG A 14 -26.49 -18.21 17.20
CA ARG A 14 -26.83 -18.34 18.62
C ARG A 14 -25.93 -19.34 19.34
N ALA A 15 -25.64 -18.99 20.61
CA ALA A 15 -24.93 -19.72 21.67
C ALA A 15 -24.55 -21.18 21.36
N ALA A 16 -23.30 -21.37 20.93
CA ALA A 16 -22.68 -22.69 20.86
C ALA A 16 -22.33 -23.19 22.28
N ARG A 17 -22.67 -24.45 22.56
CA ARG A 17 -22.17 -25.21 23.72
C ARG A 17 -20.68 -24.88 23.92
N ARG A 18 -20.23 -24.63 25.17
CA ARG A 18 -18.81 -24.44 25.53
C ARG A 18 -18.01 -25.63 24.99
N ARG A 19 -17.52 -25.53 23.75
CA ARG A 19 -16.58 -26.50 23.17
C ARG A 19 -15.29 -26.39 23.99
N ARG A 20 -14.71 -27.54 24.36
CA ARG A 20 -13.43 -27.61 25.09
C ARG A 20 -12.37 -26.86 24.25
N ARG A 21 -11.69 -25.87 24.83
CA ARG A 21 -10.61 -25.14 24.14
C ARG A 21 -9.50 -26.10 23.73
N LEU A 22 -8.84 -25.78 22.63
CA LEU A 22 -7.62 -26.46 22.22
C LEU A 22 -6.53 -26.20 23.26
N ASP A 23 -5.61 -27.16 23.41
CA ASP A 23 -4.38 -26.91 24.15
C ASP A 23 -3.64 -25.70 23.57
N PRO A 24 -3.31 -24.67 24.39
CA PRO A 24 -2.70 -23.44 23.91
C PRO A 24 -1.36 -23.67 23.15
N ILE A 25 -0.58 -24.66 23.56
CA ILE A 25 0.69 -24.99 22.91
C ILE A 25 0.44 -25.52 21.51
N THR A 26 -0.53 -26.43 21.37
CA THR A 26 -0.93 -26.99 20.05
C THR A 26 -1.47 -25.89 19.14
N ALA A 27 -2.30 -24.98 19.68
CA ALA A 27 -2.84 -23.85 18.90
C ALA A 27 -1.71 -22.94 18.38
N GLU A 28 -0.73 -22.64 19.24
CA GLU A 28 0.42 -21.79 18.88
C GLU A 28 1.36 -22.46 17.88
N ILE A 29 1.59 -23.76 17.99
CA ILE A 29 2.37 -24.53 17.01
C ILE A 29 1.69 -24.48 15.63
N ILE A 30 0.37 -24.66 15.56
CA ILE A 30 -0.37 -24.60 14.29
C ILE A 30 -0.33 -23.17 13.72
N ARG A 31 -0.51 -22.15 14.56
CA ARG A 31 -0.39 -20.75 14.14
C ARG A 31 0.98 -20.46 13.52
N GLY A 32 2.06 -20.74 14.26
CA GLY A 32 3.43 -20.53 13.81
C GLY A 32 3.76 -21.31 12.54
N ALA A 33 3.25 -22.56 12.40
CA ALA A 33 3.41 -23.34 11.18
C ALA A 33 2.74 -22.66 9.97
N MET A 34 1.51 -22.15 10.11
CA MET A 34 0.81 -21.46 9.03
C MET A 34 1.52 -20.16 8.61
N GLU A 35 1.97 -19.35 9.57
CA GLU A 35 2.72 -18.12 9.30
C GLU A 35 4.04 -18.44 8.58
N THR A 36 4.76 -19.48 9.03
CA THR A 36 5.99 -19.96 8.39
C THR A 36 5.73 -20.43 6.96
N ILE A 37 4.66 -21.21 6.73
CA ILE A 37 4.31 -21.68 5.39
C ILE A 37 3.96 -20.52 4.46
N ALA A 38 3.20 -19.53 4.93
CA ALA A 38 2.92 -18.33 4.15
C ALA A 38 4.22 -17.57 3.79
N TYR A 39 5.17 -17.48 4.72
CA TYR A 39 6.49 -16.89 4.46
C TYR A 39 7.30 -17.70 3.44
N GLU A 40 7.31 -19.05 3.55
CA GLU A 40 7.97 -19.94 2.58
C GLU A 40 7.38 -19.76 1.17
N MET A 41 6.04 -19.65 1.03
CA MET A 41 5.37 -19.39 -0.24
C MET A 41 5.82 -18.06 -0.85
N ALA A 42 5.84 -16.99 -0.06
CA ALA A 42 6.26 -15.67 -0.51
C ALA A 42 7.74 -15.65 -0.92
N THR A 43 8.61 -16.31 -0.13
CA THR A 43 10.04 -16.46 -0.42
C THR A 43 10.27 -17.26 -1.71
N HIS A 44 9.48 -18.30 -1.94
CA HIS A 44 9.56 -19.10 -3.17
C HIS A 44 9.39 -18.20 -4.40
N VAL A 45 8.41 -17.29 -4.42
CA VAL A 45 8.25 -16.34 -5.53
C VAL A 45 9.48 -15.45 -5.69
N SER A 46 10.00 -14.86 -4.60
CA SER A 46 11.19 -14.01 -4.68
C SER A 46 12.41 -14.70 -5.28
N LEU A 47 12.55 -16.01 -5.03
CA LEU A 47 13.68 -16.80 -5.52
C LEU A 47 13.50 -17.35 -6.95
N THR A 48 12.27 -17.48 -7.43
CA THR A 48 11.95 -18.15 -8.70
C THR A 48 11.32 -17.24 -9.76
N ALA A 49 10.79 -16.08 -9.37
CA ALA A 49 10.28 -15.09 -10.32
C ALA A 49 11.41 -14.44 -11.13
N THR A 50 11.04 -13.92 -12.28
CA THR A 50 11.98 -13.42 -13.29
C THR A 50 11.97 -11.91 -13.44
N THR A 51 10.88 -11.22 -13.04
CA THR A 51 10.81 -9.76 -13.11
C THR A 51 11.32 -9.08 -11.84
N PRO A 52 11.98 -7.91 -11.93
CA PRO A 52 12.47 -7.17 -10.78
C PRO A 52 11.40 -6.79 -9.77
N ILE A 53 10.18 -6.51 -10.24
CA ILE A 53 9.06 -6.16 -9.36
C ILE A 53 8.77 -7.28 -8.34
N LEU A 54 8.97 -8.54 -8.70
CA LEU A 54 8.74 -9.68 -7.84
C LEU A 54 10.01 -10.14 -7.11
N ASN A 55 11.14 -10.29 -7.83
CA ASN A 55 12.35 -10.89 -7.26
C ASN A 55 13.29 -9.88 -6.58
N GLN A 56 13.14 -8.57 -6.86
CA GLN A 56 13.91 -7.51 -6.21
C GLN A 56 13.05 -6.69 -5.25
N SER A 57 11.86 -6.24 -5.69
CA SER A 57 11.03 -5.33 -4.91
C SER A 57 10.06 -6.03 -3.96
N ASN A 58 9.94 -7.36 -4.02
CA ASN A 58 9.04 -8.14 -3.16
C ASN A 58 7.55 -7.75 -3.29
N GLU A 59 7.11 -7.32 -4.48
CA GLU A 59 5.72 -6.94 -4.68
C GLU A 59 4.80 -8.17 -4.77
N ARG A 60 4.80 -8.91 -3.71
CA ARG A 60 4.09 -10.17 -3.53
C ARG A 60 3.74 -10.40 -2.07
N ASN A 61 2.73 -11.25 -1.80
CA ASN A 61 2.39 -11.71 -0.48
C ASN A 61 1.63 -13.04 -0.53
N ALA A 62 1.72 -13.82 0.55
CA ALA A 62 1.01 -15.07 0.66
C ALA A 62 0.05 -15.06 1.85
N THR A 63 -1.07 -15.75 1.68
CA THR A 63 -2.10 -15.89 2.70
C THR A 63 -2.60 -17.34 2.76
N ILE A 64 -3.02 -17.76 3.95
CA ILE A 64 -3.70 -19.02 4.19
C ILE A 64 -5.11 -18.71 4.66
N LEU A 65 -6.08 -19.28 3.98
CA LEU A 65 -7.49 -19.09 4.28
C LEU A 65 -8.11 -20.43 4.70
N ASP A 66 -9.21 -20.36 5.45
CA ASP A 66 -10.03 -21.52 5.71
C ASP A 66 -10.91 -21.89 4.50
N ALA A 67 -11.66 -22.97 4.60
CA ALA A 67 -12.56 -23.44 3.53
C ALA A 67 -13.69 -22.47 3.16
N SER A 68 -13.95 -21.45 3.97
CA SER A 68 -14.91 -20.38 3.69
C SER A 68 -14.27 -19.14 3.03
N GLY A 69 -12.95 -19.14 2.83
CA GLY A 69 -12.18 -17.99 2.38
C GLY A 69 -11.95 -16.95 3.48
N ALA A 70 -12.03 -17.33 4.76
CA ALA A 70 -11.66 -16.46 5.86
C ALA A 70 -10.15 -16.50 6.11
N LEU A 71 -9.52 -15.34 6.32
CA LEU A 71 -8.08 -15.24 6.50
C LEU A 71 -7.65 -15.85 7.84
N ALA A 72 -6.84 -16.91 7.80
CA ALA A 72 -6.24 -17.56 8.96
C ALA A 72 -4.84 -17.01 9.29
N ALA A 73 -3.97 -16.96 8.28
CA ALA A 73 -2.58 -16.49 8.44
C ALA A 73 -2.09 -15.75 7.19
N LEU A 74 -1.05 -14.95 7.35
CA LEU A 74 -0.43 -14.18 6.28
C LEU A 74 1.09 -14.13 6.45
N SER A 75 1.78 -13.90 5.32
CA SER A 75 3.22 -13.63 5.29
C SER A 75 3.53 -12.16 5.51
N VAL A 76 4.81 -11.82 5.51
CA VAL A 76 5.27 -10.45 5.31
C VAL A 76 5.16 -10.11 3.83
N GLY A 77 4.56 -8.97 3.51
CA GLY A 77 4.33 -8.51 2.14
C GLY A 77 3.64 -7.14 2.14
N ILE A 78 3.03 -6.76 1.02
CA ILE A 78 2.30 -5.49 0.90
C ILE A 78 0.96 -5.61 1.63
N PRO A 79 0.73 -4.81 2.69
CA PRO A 79 -0.42 -5.00 3.57
C PRO A 79 -1.78 -4.96 2.85
N GLN A 80 -2.04 -3.99 1.96
CA GLN A 80 -3.32 -3.91 1.28
C GLN A 80 -3.61 -5.15 0.42
N PHE A 81 -2.60 -5.79 -0.17
CA PHE A 81 -2.78 -7.01 -0.94
C PHE A 81 -3.20 -8.19 -0.07
N MET A 82 -2.50 -8.39 1.06
CA MET A 82 -2.84 -9.45 2.00
C MET A 82 -4.28 -9.38 2.46
N LEU A 83 -4.78 -8.17 2.59
CA LEU A 83 -6.06 -7.89 3.20
C LEU A 83 -7.22 -7.88 2.19
N SER A 84 -6.91 -7.72 0.89
CA SER A 84 -7.88 -7.87 -0.20
C SER A 84 -8.00 -9.31 -0.72
N SER A 85 -6.97 -10.15 -0.57
CA SER A 85 -6.87 -11.49 -1.17
C SER A 85 -8.01 -12.48 -0.81
N THR A 86 -8.74 -12.22 0.27
CA THR A 86 -9.90 -13.03 0.68
C THR A 86 -11.09 -12.90 -0.28
N LEU A 87 -11.28 -11.76 -0.93
CA LEU A 87 -12.45 -11.47 -1.73
C LEU A 87 -12.46 -12.25 -3.06
N PRO A 88 -11.38 -12.31 -3.86
CA PRO A 88 -11.32 -13.14 -5.06
C PRO A 88 -11.52 -14.62 -4.77
N VAL A 89 -10.99 -15.10 -3.64
CA VAL A 89 -11.17 -16.50 -3.22
C VAL A 89 -12.63 -16.79 -2.87
N ARG A 90 -13.29 -15.91 -2.12
CA ARG A 90 -14.72 -16.05 -1.80
C ARG A 90 -15.59 -16.03 -3.06
N PHE A 91 -15.28 -15.14 -4.00
CA PHE A 91 -15.96 -15.12 -5.29
C PHE A 91 -15.79 -16.48 -6.01
N ALA A 92 -14.57 -17.01 -6.08
CA ALA A 92 -14.32 -18.30 -6.73
C ALA A 92 -15.05 -19.47 -6.05
N LEU A 93 -15.08 -19.49 -4.70
CA LEU A 93 -15.84 -20.50 -3.95
C LEU A 93 -17.34 -20.43 -4.27
N GLU A 94 -17.92 -19.24 -4.36
CA GLU A 94 -19.32 -19.04 -4.76
C GLU A 94 -19.54 -19.43 -6.23
N PHE A 95 -18.66 -19.01 -7.13
CA PHE A 95 -18.76 -19.22 -8.58
C PHE A 95 -18.73 -20.70 -8.95
N PHE A 96 -17.77 -21.47 -8.40
CA PHE A 96 -17.66 -22.90 -8.68
C PHE A 96 -18.65 -23.73 -7.86
N GLY A 97 -19.13 -23.22 -6.74
CA GLY A 97 -20.08 -23.90 -5.87
C GLY A 97 -19.54 -25.12 -5.14
N PRO A 98 -20.41 -25.77 -4.34
CA PRO A 98 -20.05 -27.01 -3.65
C PRO A 98 -19.63 -28.13 -4.63
N GLY A 99 -18.46 -28.74 -4.40
CA GLY A 99 -17.92 -29.78 -5.25
C GLY A 99 -17.34 -29.32 -6.59
N GLY A 100 -17.28 -28.01 -6.85
CA GLY A 100 -16.66 -27.46 -8.06
C GLY A 100 -15.14 -27.34 -8.00
N LEU A 101 -14.56 -27.45 -6.80
CA LEU A 101 -13.10 -27.46 -6.59
C LEU A 101 -12.63 -28.87 -6.22
N HIS A 102 -11.44 -29.23 -6.68
CA HIS A 102 -10.87 -30.57 -6.51
C HIS A 102 -9.42 -30.47 -6.05
N ASP A 103 -8.91 -31.56 -5.47
CA ASP A 103 -7.48 -31.67 -5.18
C ASP A 103 -6.66 -31.59 -6.47
N GLY A 104 -5.56 -30.80 -6.41
CA GLY A 104 -4.72 -30.49 -7.57
C GLY A 104 -5.21 -29.33 -8.43
N ASP A 105 -6.35 -28.70 -8.14
CA ASP A 105 -6.76 -27.46 -8.81
C ASP A 105 -5.82 -26.31 -8.39
N VAL A 106 -5.51 -25.41 -9.34
CA VAL A 106 -4.88 -24.10 -9.08
C VAL A 106 -5.64 -23.05 -9.86
N LEU A 107 -6.09 -22.03 -9.18
CA LEU A 107 -6.92 -20.96 -9.75
C LEU A 107 -6.13 -19.66 -9.85
N VAL A 108 -6.57 -18.77 -10.75
CA VAL A 108 -6.07 -17.39 -10.87
C VAL A 108 -7.23 -16.43 -11.01
N ALA A 109 -7.09 -15.24 -10.39
CA ALA A 109 -8.04 -14.14 -10.48
C ALA A 109 -7.27 -12.81 -10.47
N ASN A 110 -7.80 -11.80 -11.18
CA ASN A 110 -7.27 -10.42 -11.13
C ASN A 110 -8.37 -9.35 -11.21
N ASP A 111 -9.64 -9.74 -11.24
CA ASP A 111 -10.74 -8.81 -11.50
C ASP A 111 -11.03 -7.91 -10.29
N PRO A 112 -10.87 -6.57 -10.40
CA PRO A 112 -11.14 -5.61 -9.32
C PRO A 112 -12.60 -5.59 -8.88
N TYR A 113 -13.54 -5.92 -9.77
CA TYR A 113 -14.97 -5.97 -9.47
C TYR A 113 -15.42 -7.29 -8.83
N HIS A 114 -14.49 -8.26 -8.72
CA HIS A 114 -14.67 -9.51 -8.00
C HIS A 114 -13.68 -9.65 -6.84
N GLY A 115 -13.22 -8.50 -6.32
CA GLY A 115 -12.42 -8.40 -5.10
C GLY A 115 -10.93 -8.18 -5.27
N GLY A 116 -10.43 -8.10 -6.51
CA GLY A 116 -9.03 -7.74 -6.79
C GLY A 116 -8.72 -6.27 -6.47
N GLY A 117 -7.43 -5.93 -6.39
CA GLY A 117 -6.95 -4.55 -6.25
C GLY A 117 -7.07 -3.79 -7.56
N HIS A 118 -6.17 -4.04 -8.48
CA HIS A 118 -6.16 -3.62 -9.88
C HIS A 118 -5.69 -4.79 -10.77
N LEU A 119 -5.81 -4.65 -12.11
CA LEU A 119 -5.57 -5.79 -13.02
C LEU A 119 -4.17 -6.42 -12.94
N PRO A 120 -3.06 -5.69 -12.67
CA PRO A 120 -1.75 -6.32 -12.50
C PRO A 120 -1.64 -7.27 -11.30
N ASP A 121 -2.55 -7.19 -10.33
CA ASP A 121 -2.52 -7.99 -9.10
C ASP A 121 -3.13 -9.36 -9.32
N TYR A 122 -2.33 -10.32 -9.77
CA TYR A 122 -2.78 -11.69 -9.96
C TYR A 122 -2.79 -12.46 -8.64
N ASN A 123 -3.95 -12.92 -8.22
CA ASN A 123 -4.10 -13.80 -7.08
C ASN A 123 -4.18 -15.25 -7.56
N VAL A 124 -3.14 -16.05 -7.29
CA VAL A 124 -3.09 -17.50 -7.58
C VAL A 124 -3.35 -18.23 -6.28
N PHE A 125 -4.31 -19.18 -6.29
CA PHE A 125 -4.68 -19.89 -5.09
C PHE A 125 -5.06 -21.35 -5.38
N ALA A 126 -4.82 -22.22 -4.41
CA ALA A 126 -5.03 -23.64 -4.53
C ALA A 126 -5.77 -24.19 -3.31
N PRO A 127 -6.82 -25.01 -3.50
CA PRO A 127 -7.54 -25.67 -2.43
C PRO A 127 -6.67 -26.76 -1.79
N VAL A 128 -6.75 -26.87 -0.47
CA VAL A 128 -6.05 -27.87 0.33
C VAL A 128 -7.06 -28.89 0.83
N PHE A 129 -7.04 -30.08 0.24
CA PHE A 129 -7.89 -31.18 0.64
C PHE A 129 -7.19 -32.13 1.62
N HIS A 130 -7.95 -32.61 2.59
CA HIS A 130 -7.52 -33.67 3.50
C HIS A 130 -8.69 -34.64 3.77
N ALA A 131 -8.46 -35.93 3.59
CA ALA A 131 -9.50 -36.96 3.72
C ALA A 131 -10.77 -36.67 2.87
N GLY A 132 -10.60 -36.11 1.67
CA GLY A 132 -11.70 -35.79 0.75
C GLY A 132 -12.44 -34.48 1.06
N GLU A 133 -12.07 -33.74 2.11
CA GLU A 133 -12.70 -32.49 2.48
C GLU A 133 -11.79 -31.30 2.16
N LEU A 134 -12.34 -30.20 1.63
CA LEU A 134 -11.67 -28.90 1.56
C LEU A 134 -11.51 -28.33 2.97
N VAL A 135 -10.27 -28.07 3.39
CA VAL A 135 -9.97 -27.61 4.75
C VAL A 135 -9.39 -26.19 4.76
N LEU A 136 -8.42 -25.93 3.89
CA LEU A 136 -7.71 -24.67 3.80
C LEU A 136 -7.54 -24.28 2.33
N ILE A 137 -7.07 -23.07 2.09
CA ILE A 137 -6.69 -22.55 0.77
C ILE A 137 -5.36 -21.84 0.92
N ALA A 138 -4.36 -22.19 0.10
CA ALA A 138 -3.10 -21.51 -0.03
C ALA A 138 -3.20 -20.46 -1.16
N SER A 139 -2.93 -19.21 -0.87
CA SER A 139 -3.10 -18.10 -1.81
C SER A 139 -1.84 -17.24 -1.87
N ILE A 140 -1.44 -16.83 -3.06
CA ILE A 140 -0.30 -15.95 -3.34
C ILE A 140 -0.71 -14.87 -4.32
N GLN A 141 -0.61 -13.61 -3.94
CA GLN A 141 -0.87 -12.47 -4.80
C GLN A 141 0.44 -11.81 -5.21
N CYS A 142 0.57 -11.45 -6.48
CA CYS A 142 1.74 -10.81 -7.06
C CYS A 142 1.34 -9.74 -8.05
N HIS A 143 2.09 -8.64 -8.05
CA HIS A 143 1.98 -7.61 -9.08
C HIS A 143 2.78 -7.99 -10.32
N HIS A 144 2.11 -8.16 -11.46
CA HIS A 144 2.75 -8.44 -12.75
C HIS A 144 3.13 -7.16 -13.49
N ALA A 145 4.26 -7.21 -14.19
CA ALA A 145 4.80 -6.05 -14.90
C ALA A 145 3.94 -5.58 -16.10
N ASP A 146 3.02 -6.39 -16.59
CA ASP A 146 2.08 -6.06 -17.67
C ASP A 146 0.84 -6.95 -17.61
N THR A 147 -0.29 -6.45 -18.07
CA THR A 147 -1.58 -7.16 -18.12
C THR A 147 -2.27 -7.05 -19.48
N GLY A 148 -1.55 -6.64 -20.51
CA GLY A 148 -2.14 -6.30 -21.80
C GLY A 148 -2.76 -4.89 -21.80
N GLY A 149 -3.86 -4.73 -22.54
CA GLY A 149 -4.54 -3.43 -22.65
C GLY A 149 -3.84 -2.43 -23.57
N GLY A 150 -4.24 -1.17 -23.48
CA GLY A 150 -3.81 -0.10 -24.39
C GLY A 150 -2.38 0.40 -24.16
N MET A 151 -1.83 0.24 -22.96
CA MET A 151 -0.51 0.75 -22.58
C MET A 151 0.34 -0.33 -21.90
N PRO A 152 1.66 -0.40 -22.15
CA PRO A 152 2.56 -1.25 -21.41
C PRO A 152 2.61 -0.90 -19.91
N GLY A 153 2.73 -1.92 -19.04
CA GLY A 153 2.97 -1.72 -17.62
C GLY A 153 1.76 -1.78 -16.70
N GLY A 154 0.53 -1.95 -17.25
CA GLY A 154 -0.67 -2.19 -16.45
C GLY A 154 -1.22 -0.99 -15.65
N TYR A 155 -0.61 0.19 -15.77
CA TYR A 155 -1.03 1.44 -15.09
C TYR A 155 -1.67 2.44 -16.06
N ASN A 156 -2.53 1.99 -16.95
CA ASN A 156 -3.22 2.87 -17.91
C ASN A 156 -4.31 3.69 -17.20
N ALA A 157 -3.90 4.69 -16.43
CA ALA A 157 -4.84 5.54 -15.69
C ALA A 157 -5.72 6.42 -16.59
N ASP A 158 -5.32 6.62 -17.86
CA ASP A 158 -6.11 7.32 -18.88
C ASP A 158 -7.10 6.41 -19.61
N ALA A 159 -7.14 5.12 -19.27
CA ALA A 159 -8.08 4.19 -19.87
C ALA A 159 -9.52 4.68 -19.70
N PRO A 160 -10.33 4.72 -20.76
CA PRO A 160 -11.71 5.19 -20.68
C PRO A 160 -12.59 4.27 -19.82
N ASP A 161 -12.19 3.00 -19.73
CA ASP A 161 -12.88 1.94 -19.00
C ASP A 161 -11.92 0.80 -18.63
N ILE A 162 -12.40 -0.15 -17.87
CA ILE A 162 -11.62 -1.31 -17.40
C ILE A 162 -11.18 -2.23 -18.54
N TRP A 163 -11.90 -2.28 -19.66
CA TRP A 163 -11.54 -3.15 -20.80
C TRP A 163 -10.33 -2.63 -21.55
N ALA A 164 -10.12 -1.32 -21.54
CA ALA A 164 -8.92 -0.69 -22.09
C ALA A 164 -7.68 -0.84 -21.20
N GLU A 165 -7.85 -1.14 -19.89
CA GLU A 165 -6.72 -1.35 -18.97
C GLU A 165 -5.98 -2.65 -19.24
N GLY A 166 -6.69 -3.74 -19.57
CA GLY A 166 -6.07 -5.04 -19.75
C GLY A 166 -7.04 -6.22 -19.73
N VAL A 167 -6.46 -7.42 -19.69
CA VAL A 167 -7.24 -8.66 -19.64
C VAL A 167 -7.71 -8.92 -18.22
N ARG A 168 -9.02 -9.11 -18.10
CA ARG A 168 -9.72 -9.33 -16.84
C ARG A 168 -10.29 -10.74 -16.74
N PHE A 169 -10.03 -11.41 -15.62
CA PHE A 169 -10.61 -12.73 -15.32
C PHE A 169 -10.95 -12.83 -13.83
N PRO A 170 -12.20 -13.11 -13.48
CA PRO A 170 -12.66 -13.17 -12.09
C PRO A 170 -12.25 -14.45 -11.37
N ALA A 171 -12.19 -15.58 -12.08
CA ALA A 171 -11.68 -16.86 -11.62
C ALA A 171 -11.48 -17.83 -12.79
N LEU A 172 -10.27 -18.35 -12.95
CA LEU A 172 -9.93 -19.38 -13.94
C LEU A 172 -9.15 -20.50 -13.27
N LYS A 173 -9.41 -21.76 -13.65
CA LYS A 173 -8.57 -22.89 -13.24
C LYS A 173 -7.39 -23.03 -14.20
N LEU A 174 -6.20 -22.64 -13.75
CA LEU A 174 -4.94 -22.85 -14.51
C LEU A 174 -4.52 -24.33 -14.50
N TYR A 175 -4.80 -25.00 -13.39
CA TYR A 175 -4.65 -26.45 -13.26
C TYR A 175 -5.99 -27.03 -12.80
N GLU A 176 -6.36 -28.14 -13.40
CA GLU A 176 -7.55 -28.89 -13.03
C GLU A 176 -7.16 -30.31 -12.68
N ARG A 177 -7.38 -30.69 -11.42
CA ARG A 177 -7.01 -32.02 -10.89
C ARG A 177 -5.54 -32.41 -11.18
N GLY A 178 -4.64 -31.45 -11.06
CA GLY A 178 -3.19 -31.56 -11.29
C GLY A 178 -2.77 -31.43 -12.76
N GLY A 179 -3.69 -31.38 -13.71
CA GLY A 179 -3.40 -31.15 -15.14
C GLY A 179 -3.39 -29.68 -15.51
N GLU A 180 -2.31 -29.20 -16.17
CA GLU A 180 -2.20 -27.82 -16.65
C GLU A 180 -3.20 -27.56 -17.79
N ARG A 181 -3.97 -26.48 -17.67
CA ARG A 181 -4.81 -25.92 -18.73
C ARG A 181 -3.94 -25.07 -19.67
N ARG A 182 -3.24 -25.74 -20.57
CA ARG A 182 -2.28 -25.10 -21.50
C ARG A 182 -2.93 -24.05 -22.40
N ASP A 183 -4.20 -24.23 -22.74
CA ASP A 183 -5.02 -23.28 -23.48
C ASP A 183 -5.13 -21.93 -22.74
N LEU A 184 -5.39 -21.96 -21.42
CA LEU A 184 -5.49 -20.76 -20.59
C LEU A 184 -4.12 -20.11 -20.34
N THR A 185 -3.09 -20.91 -20.03
CA THR A 185 -1.72 -20.39 -19.89
C THR A 185 -1.27 -19.70 -21.18
N TYR A 186 -1.58 -20.29 -22.35
CA TYR A 186 -1.24 -19.69 -23.65
C TYR A 186 -2.06 -18.44 -23.95
N PHE A 187 -3.37 -18.45 -23.65
CA PHE A 187 -4.22 -17.27 -23.76
C PHE A 187 -3.66 -16.10 -22.94
N MET A 188 -3.29 -16.31 -21.69
CA MET A 188 -2.69 -15.28 -20.85
C MET A 188 -1.35 -14.80 -21.41
N ARG A 189 -0.53 -15.74 -21.93
CA ARG A 189 0.78 -15.44 -22.53
C ARG A 189 0.69 -14.53 -23.74
N VAL A 190 -0.25 -14.76 -24.67
CA VAL A 190 -0.37 -13.95 -25.89
C VAL A 190 -0.99 -12.58 -25.64
N ASN A 191 -1.65 -12.41 -24.50
CA ASN A 191 -2.23 -11.13 -24.06
C ASN A 191 -1.30 -10.35 -23.11
N ASN A 192 -0.07 -10.80 -22.93
CA ASN A 192 0.94 -10.12 -22.09
C ASN A 192 2.19 -9.82 -22.92
N ARG A 193 2.70 -8.59 -22.82
CA ARG A 193 3.85 -8.12 -23.61
C ARG A 193 5.20 -8.61 -23.08
N THR A 194 5.27 -8.92 -21.76
CA THR A 194 6.54 -9.29 -21.14
C THR A 194 6.91 -10.74 -21.49
N PRO A 195 8.12 -11.00 -22.01
CA PRO A 195 8.54 -12.36 -22.34
C PRO A 195 8.70 -13.26 -21.12
N THR A 196 8.89 -12.67 -19.94
CA THR A 196 9.08 -13.35 -18.65
C THR A 196 7.79 -13.71 -17.93
N PHE A 197 6.64 -13.26 -18.43
CA PHE A 197 5.34 -13.44 -17.79
C PHE A 197 5.04 -14.88 -17.34
N VAL A 198 5.30 -15.86 -18.22
CA VAL A 198 5.04 -17.28 -17.89
C VAL A 198 5.93 -17.78 -16.76
N GLY A 199 7.16 -17.27 -16.66
CA GLY A 199 8.07 -17.57 -15.55
C GLY A 199 7.50 -17.10 -14.22
N ASP A 200 7.02 -15.86 -14.17
CA ASP A 200 6.42 -15.28 -12.96
C ASP A 200 5.11 -15.98 -12.58
N LEU A 201 4.24 -16.30 -13.56
CA LEU A 201 3.02 -17.05 -13.31
C LEU A 201 3.32 -18.46 -12.75
N ARG A 202 4.34 -19.14 -13.28
CA ARG A 202 4.79 -20.45 -12.76
C ARG A 202 5.40 -20.35 -11.37
N ALA A 203 6.11 -19.26 -11.06
CA ALA A 203 6.60 -19.01 -9.71
C ALA A 203 5.45 -18.91 -8.70
N GLN A 204 4.35 -18.22 -9.06
CA GLN A 204 3.15 -18.17 -8.23
C GLN A 204 2.46 -19.54 -8.09
N VAL A 205 2.29 -20.28 -9.18
CA VAL A 205 1.72 -21.63 -9.15
C VAL A 205 2.56 -22.54 -8.25
N GLY A 206 3.90 -22.51 -8.40
CA GLY A 206 4.83 -23.26 -7.56
C GLY A 206 4.72 -22.90 -6.07
N ALA A 207 4.54 -21.61 -5.75
CA ALA A 207 4.33 -21.15 -4.38
C ALA A 207 3.00 -21.66 -3.80
N ALA A 208 1.89 -21.59 -4.56
CA ALA A 208 0.60 -22.13 -4.11
C ALA A 208 0.67 -23.65 -3.87
N GLN A 209 1.29 -24.38 -4.77
CA GLN A 209 1.50 -25.83 -4.64
C GLN A 209 2.43 -26.20 -3.47
N LEU A 210 3.46 -25.38 -3.20
CA LEU A 210 4.29 -25.52 -1.99
C LEU A 210 3.42 -25.37 -0.73
N GLY A 211 2.59 -24.33 -0.68
CA GLY A 211 1.64 -24.11 0.40
C GLY A 211 0.72 -25.32 0.62
N VAL A 212 0.14 -25.87 -0.46
CA VAL A 212 -0.71 -27.07 -0.38
C VAL A 212 0.02 -28.24 0.28
N ARG A 213 1.22 -28.60 -0.21
CA ARG A 213 2.00 -29.72 0.36
C ARG A 213 2.31 -29.50 1.85
N ARG A 214 2.80 -28.32 2.21
CA ARG A 214 3.16 -27.99 3.59
C ARG A 214 1.96 -27.99 4.53
N LEU A 215 0.80 -27.47 4.07
CA LEU A 215 -0.44 -27.48 4.86
C LEU A 215 -1.00 -28.90 5.00
N GLN A 216 -0.86 -29.75 3.99
CA GLN A 216 -1.21 -31.17 4.09
C GLN A 216 -0.37 -31.91 5.15
N GLU A 217 0.93 -31.56 5.31
CA GLU A 217 1.78 -32.07 6.39
C GLU A 217 1.25 -31.67 7.78
N VAL A 218 0.82 -30.41 7.95
CA VAL A 218 0.20 -29.92 9.19
C VAL A 218 -1.10 -30.67 9.48
N LEU A 219 -1.94 -30.87 8.46
CA LEU A 219 -3.20 -31.61 8.58
C LEU A 219 -2.99 -33.09 8.90
N ALA A 220 -1.98 -33.73 8.29
CA ALA A 220 -1.62 -35.12 8.59
C ALA A 220 -1.13 -35.28 10.04
N ARG A 221 -0.38 -34.29 10.56
CA ARG A 221 0.16 -34.33 11.94
C ARG A 221 -0.89 -34.08 13.01
N HIS A 222 -1.79 -33.11 12.79
CA HIS A 222 -2.71 -32.63 13.83
C HIS A 222 -4.16 -33.04 13.62
N GLY A 223 -4.51 -33.50 12.43
CA GLY A 223 -5.88 -33.86 12.02
C GLY A 223 -6.74 -32.65 11.67
N THR A 224 -7.69 -32.84 10.75
CA THR A 224 -8.57 -31.76 10.23
C THR A 224 -9.33 -31.03 11.35
N ALA A 225 -9.90 -31.76 12.31
CA ALA A 225 -10.70 -31.18 13.38
C ALA A 225 -9.87 -30.25 14.28
N THR A 226 -8.63 -30.63 14.61
CA THR A 226 -7.71 -29.82 15.43
C THR A 226 -7.29 -28.55 14.69
N VAL A 227 -6.93 -28.67 13.41
CA VAL A 227 -6.51 -27.52 12.59
C VAL A 227 -7.66 -26.52 12.41
N ARG A 228 -8.86 -26.98 12.05
CA ARG A 228 -10.05 -26.11 11.97
C ARG A 228 -10.30 -25.38 13.29
N ARG A 229 -10.20 -26.10 14.40
CA ARG A 229 -10.38 -25.53 15.72
C ARG A 229 -9.33 -24.47 16.06
N ALA A 230 -8.07 -24.72 15.72
CA ALA A 230 -6.99 -23.73 15.89
C ALA A 230 -7.29 -22.45 15.10
N VAL A 231 -7.70 -22.56 13.83
CA VAL A 231 -8.09 -21.40 13.00
C VAL A 231 -9.26 -20.63 13.60
N GLU A 232 -10.34 -21.33 14.03
CA GLU A 232 -11.48 -20.70 14.71
C GLU A 232 -11.04 -19.90 15.95
N GLU A 233 -10.20 -20.50 16.81
CA GLU A 233 -9.72 -19.86 18.04
C GLU A 233 -8.76 -18.69 17.79
N MET A 234 -7.92 -18.77 16.76
CA MET A 234 -7.05 -17.67 16.29
C MET A 234 -7.88 -16.47 15.82
N ILE A 235 -8.90 -16.71 15.01
CA ILE A 235 -9.81 -15.69 14.50
C ILE A 235 -10.58 -15.04 15.67
N GLU A 236 -11.08 -15.84 16.60
CA GLU A 236 -11.80 -15.35 17.78
C GLU A 236 -10.89 -14.55 18.71
N LEU A 237 -9.64 -14.97 18.89
CA LEU A 237 -8.64 -14.23 19.67
C LEU A 237 -8.38 -12.84 19.08
N ALA A 238 -8.17 -12.75 17.76
CA ALA A 238 -7.95 -11.48 17.09
C ALA A 238 -9.15 -10.53 17.25
N SER A 239 -10.38 -11.03 17.03
CA SER A 239 -11.60 -10.24 17.21
C SER A 239 -11.77 -9.74 18.66
N ARG A 240 -11.50 -10.60 19.64
CA ARG A 240 -11.57 -10.21 21.06
C ARG A 240 -10.56 -9.12 21.40
N ARG A 241 -9.28 -9.30 21.00
CA ARG A 241 -8.22 -8.32 21.27
C ARG A 241 -8.46 -6.99 20.54
N PHE A 242 -8.96 -7.02 19.32
CA PHE A 242 -9.37 -5.81 18.60
C PHE A 242 -10.41 -5.02 19.40
N ARG A 243 -11.47 -5.70 19.87
CA ARG A 243 -12.52 -5.06 20.67
C ARG A 243 -12.03 -4.56 22.02
N GLU A 244 -11.11 -5.28 22.66
CA GLU A 244 -10.46 -4.84 23.90
C GLU A 244 -9.63 -3.57 23.70
N GLU A 245 -8.98 -3.41 22.55
CA GLU A 245 -8.27 -2.20 22.17
C GLU A 245 -9.26 -1.03 21.94
N VAL A 246 -10.31 -1.24 21.13
CA VAL A 246 -11.33 -0.21 20.85
C VAL A 246 -12.05 0.27 22.10
N ARG A 247 -12.30 -0.60 23.09
CA ARG A 247 -12.89 -0.20 24.38
C ARG A 247 -12.09 0.83 25.17
N ARG A 248 -10.81 0.98 24.87
CA ARG A 248 -9.94 1.99 25.53
C ARG A 248 -10.04 3.34 24.85
N TRP A 249 -10.65 3.39 23.67
CA TRP A 249 -10.81 4.61 22.90
C TRP A 249 -12.03 5.38 23.40
N ARG A 250 -11.96 6.71 23.28
CA ARG A 250 -13.09 7.56 23.69
C ARG A 250 -14.24 7.41 22.70
N ASP A 251 -15.45 7.13 23.21
CA ASP A 251 -16.68 7.10 22.41
C ASP A 251 -16.91 8.45 21.72
N GLY A 252 -17.34 8.42 20.47
CA GLY A 252 -17.62 9.62 19.69
C GLY A 252 -17.77 9.35 18.21
N VAL A 253 -18.05 10.43 17.49
CA VAL A 253 -18.07 10.49 16.02
C VAL A 253 -16.96 11.46 15.61
N TYR A 254 -16.07 11.03 14.75
CA TYR A 254 -14.89 11.74 14.33
C TYR A 254 -14.86 11.80 12.81
N GLU A 255 -14.64 12.97 12.27
CA GLU A 255 -14.73 13.21 10.83
C GLU A 255 -13.42 13.79 10.28
N SER A 256 -13.15 13.50 9.03
CA SER A 256 -12.03 14.09 8.31
C SER A 256 -12.34 14.22 6.84
N ASP A 257 -11.73 15.22 6.22
CA ASP A 257 -11.73 15.46 4.79
C ASP A 257 -10.29 15.44 4.29
N VAL A 258 -10.05 14.68 3.21
CA VAL A 258 -8.77 14.62 2.55
C VAL A 258 -8.94 14.72 1.03
N TYR A 259 -7.86 15.05 0.34
CA TYR A 259 -7.92 15.32 -1.09
C TYR A 259 -6.75 14.71 -1.84
N VAL A 260 -7.01 14.21 -3.05
CA VAL A 260 -5.98 14.01 -4.07
C VAL A 260 -5.91 15.27 -4.92
N ASP A 261 -4.71 15.72 -5.27
CA ASP A 261 -4.47 16.95 -6.02
C ASP A 261 -5.33 17.02 -7.30
N HIS A 262 -5.35 15.93 -8.04
CA HIS A 262 -6.10 15.77 -9.29
C HIS A 262 -6.21 14.29 -9.68
N ASP A 263 -7.17 13.98 -10.54
CA ASP A 263 -7.24 12.70 -11.21
C ASP A 263 -6.29 12.63 -12.45
N PRO A 264 -6.15 11.49 -13.11
CA PRO A 264 -5.37 11.36 -14.34
C PRO A 264 -5.74 12.33 -15.46
N LYS A 265 -6.99 12.79 -15.55
CA LYS A 265 -7.47 13.76 -16.56
C LYS A 265 -7.27 15.22 -16.15
N GLY A 266 -6.83 15.47 -14.91
CA GLY A 266 -6.61 16.81 -14.38
C GLY A 266 -7.82 17.41 -13.65
N ASN A 267 -8.90 16.64 -13.43
CA ASN A 267 -9.99 17.10 -12.55
C ASN A 267 -9.43 17.30 -11.13
N PRO A 268 -9.51 18.50 -10.57
CA PRO A 268 -8.85 18.82 -9.30
C PRO A 268 -9.62 18.31 -8.10
N ASP A 269 -8.91 18.22 -6.97
CA ASP A 269 -9.46 18.11 -5.63
C ASP A 269 -10.42 16.91 -5.48
N ILE A 270 -9.92 15.70 -5.78
CA ILE A 270 -10.70 14.47 -5.56
C ILE A 270 -10.87 14.28 -4.06
N HIS A 271 -12.10 14.39 -3.61
CA HIS A 271 -12.45 14.46 -2.20
C HIS A 271 -12.78 13.09 -1.59
N LEU A 272 -12.20 12.80 -0.44
CA LEU A 272 -12.60 11.70 0.42
C LEU A 272 -13.11 12.24 1.76
N HIS A 273 -14.31 11.85 2.12
CA HIS A 273 -14.88 12.08 3.44
C HIS A 273 -14.83 10.79 4.25
N CYS A 274 -14.42 10.86 5.51
CA CYS A 274 -14.37 9.71 6.40
C CYS A 274 -15.02 10.06 7.75
N THR A 275 -16.01 9.29 8.14
CA THR A 275 -16.61 9.32 9.49
C THR A 275 -16.21 8.06 10.24
N VAL A 276 -15.52 8.20 11.37
CA VAL A 276 -15.19 7.11 12.29
C VAL A 276 -16.06 7.21 13.53
N THR A 277 -16.88 6.18 13.78
CA THR A 277 -17.71 6.10 14.99
C THR A 277 -17.13 5.06 15.94
N VAL A 278 -16.78 5.50 17.15
CA VAL A 278 -16.37 4.64 18.26
C VAL A 278 -17.52 4.56 19.25
N LYS A 279 -17.97 3.34 19.57
CA LYS A 279 -19.05 3.11 20.55
C LYS A 279 -18.78 1.83 21.34
N GLY A 280 -18.26 1.98 22.56
CA GLY A 280 -17.84 0.85 23.41
C GLY A 280 -16.74 0.03 22.75
N ASP A 281 -17.06 -1.18 22.26
CA ASP A 281 -16.10 -2.06 21.57
C ASP A 281 -16.33 -2.16 20.04
N ARG A 282 -17.13 -1.26 19.51
CA ARG A 282 -17.50 -1.21 18.09
C ARG A 282 -16.81 -0.06 17.40
N LEU A 283 -16.27 -0.33 16.23
CA LEU A 283 -15.66 0.63 15.33
C LEU A 283 -16.40 0.59 13.99
N LYS A 284 -16.97 1.72 13.59
CA LYS A 284 -17.54 1.92 12.25
C LYS A 284 -16.71 2.94 11.50
N ILE A 285 -16.38 2.63 10.24
CA ILE A 285 -15.73 3.53 9.30
C ILE A 285 -16.66 3.70 8.11
N ASP A 286 -17.00 4.95 7.80
CA ASP A 286 -17.99 5.30 6.80
C ASP A 286 -17.43 6.37 5.86
N PHE A 287 -17.37 6.06 4.57
CA PHE A 287 -16.89 6.96 3.52
C PHE A 287 -18.05 7.64 2.74
N THR A 288 -19.26 7.67 3.28
CA THR A 288 -20.38 8.42 2.71
C THR A 288 -20.02 9.88 2.61
N GLY A 289 -20.20 10.48 1.43
CA GLY A 289 -19.81 11.87 1.13
C GLY A 289 -18.50 11.97 0.33
N SER A 290 -17.79 10.87 0.12
CA SER A 290 -16.65 10.84 -0.81
C SER A 290 -17.09 11.08 -2.25
N ASP A 291 -16.17 11.58 -3.07
CA ASP A 291 -16.42 12.04 -4.43
C ASP A 291 -17.09 10.98 -5.31
N ALA A 292 -18.18 11.36 -5.92
CA ALA A 292 -18.96 10.55 -6.85
C ALA A 292 -19.26 11.32 -8.16
N ARG A 293 -18.50 12.39 -8.44
CA ARG A 293 -18.64 13.16 -9.67
C ARG A 293 -18.44 12.28 -10.91
N PRO A 294 -19.32 12.33 -11.90
CA PRO A 294 -19.25 11.41 -13.07
C PRO A 294 -18.05 11.66 -13.98
N GLU A 295 -17.47 12.85 -13.96
CA GLU A 295 -16.34 13.26 -14.79
C GLU A 295 -14.99 12.78 -14.28
N ILE A 296 -14.86 12.41 -13.00
CA ILE A 296 -13.57 11.95 -12.43
C ILE A 296 -13.14 10.61 -12.98
N GLN A 297 -11.85 10.37 -12.96
CA GLN A 297 -11.23 9.10 -13.33
C GLN A 297 -10.23 8.60 -12.26
N ALA A 298 -10.45 8.95 -11.00
CA ALA A 298 -9.67 8.43 -9.88
C ALA A 298 -10.54 7.46 -9.08
N TYR A 299 -10.32 6.16 -9.26
CA TYR A 299 -11.13 5.14 -8.63
C TYR A 299 -10.28 4.05 -7.98
N SER A 300 -10.61 3.73 -6.73
CA SER A 300 -10.09 2.57 -6.00
C SER A 300 -11.14 1.47 -5.98
N SER A 301 -10.79 0.24 -6.32
CA SER A 301 -11.70 -0.90 -6.18
C SER A 301 -12.09 -1.10 -4.72
N PHE A 302 -13.26 -1.69 -4.46
CA PHE A 302 -13.68 -2.01 -3.09
C PHE A 302 -12.67 -2.89 -2.36
N GLY A 303 -12.06 -3.87 -3.05
CA GLY A 303 -11.03 -4.74 -2.49
C GLY A 303 -9.81 -3.96 -2.02
N ASN A 304 -9.32 -3.04 -2.85
CA ASN A 304 -8.20 -2.18 -2.53
C ASN A 304 -8.52 -1.21 -1.37
N THR A 305 -9.68 -0.55 -1.41
CA THR A 305 -10.16 0.35 -0.35
C THR A 305 -10.22 -0.37 0.99
N ARG A 306 -10.83 -1.57 1.04
CA ARG A 306 -10.88 -2.42 2.24
C ARG A 306 -9.47 -2.77 2.73
N GLY A 307 -8.56 -3.08 1.82
CA GLY A 307 -7.16 -3.37 2.14
C GLY A 307 -6.48 -2.20 2.85
N TYR A 308 -6.63 -0.98 2.36
CA TYR A 308 -6.08 0.22 2.99
C TYR A 308 -6.71 0.53 4.36
N VAL A 309 -8.02 0.37 4.53
CA VAL A 309 -8.69 0.52 5.83
C VAL A 309 -8.01 -0.35 6.88
N VAL A 310 -7.83 -1.62 6.57
CA VAL A 310 -7.26 -2.57 7.54
C VAL A 310 -5.76 -2.33 7.75
N ALA A 311 -5.00 -2.02 6.70
CA ALA A 311 -3.58 -1.71 6.80
C ALA A 311 -3.33 -0.50 7.71
N GLN A 312 -4.11 0.57 7.52
CA GLN A 312 -4.00 1.78 8.33
C GLN A 312 -4.36 1.51 9.80
N LEU A 313 -5.47 0.84 10.07
CA LEU A 313 -5.82 0.48 11.45
C LEU A 313 -4.77 -0.43 12.09
N ALA A 314 -4.27 -1.42 11.34
CA ALA A 314 -3.24 -2.34 11.83
C ALA A 314 -1.95 -1.61 12.24
N SER A 315 -1.60 -0.50 11.58
CA SER A 315 -0.43 0.31 11.89
C SER A 315 -0.59 1.16 13.15
N MET A 316 -1.83 1.50 13.52
CA MET A 316 -2.14 2.37 14.66
C MET A 316 -2.58 1.61 15.92
N MET A 317 -2.89 0.32 15.81
CA MET A 317 -3.33 -0.53 16.91
C MET A 317 -2.17 -1.35 17.51
N ASP A 318 -2.42 -2.02 18.64
CA ASP A 318 -1.46 -2.93 19.27
C ASP A 318 -0.92 -3.94 18.23
N PRO A 319 0.40 -3.94 17.95
CA PRO A 319 1.01 -4.80 16.93
C PRO A 319 0.84 -6.30 17.23
N THR A 320 0.59 -6.66 18.48
CA THR A 320 0.40 -8.05 18.91
C THR A 320 -1.00 -8.60 18.64
N ILE A 321 -1.95 -7.79 18.15
CA ILE A 321 -3.25 -8.27 17.67
C ILE A 321 -3.04 -9.03 16.37
N PRO A 322 -3.42 -10.32 16.25
CA PRO A 322 -3.26 -11.06 15.01
C PRO A 322 -4.03 -10.42 13.85
N LYS A 323 -3.38 -10.26 12.70
CA LYS A 323 -3.96 -9.65 11.50
C LYS A 323 -4.61 -10.71 10.62
N ASN A 324 -5.74 -11.25 11.08
CA ASN A 324 -6.53 -12.27 10.39
C ASN A 324 -8.00 -11.85 10.25
N GLU A 325 -8.88 -12.76 9.83
CA GLU A 325 -10.30 -12.48 9.63
C GLU A 325 -10.99 -11.91 10.89
N GLY A 326 -10.51 -12.25 12.09
CA GLY A 326 -11.06 -11.72 13.34
C GLY A 326 -10.83 -10.21 13.50
N PHE A 327 -9.71 -9.71 12.98
CA PHE A 327 -9.45 -8.27 12.90
C PHE A 327 -10.45 -7.60 11.95
N PHE A 328 -10.63 -8.14 10.74
CA PHE A 328 -11.46 -7.53 9.69
C PHE A 328 -12.93 -7.47 10.04
N ARG A 329 -13.51 -8.60 10.51
CA ARG A 329 -14.93 -8.69 10.87
C ARG A 329 -15.32 -7.84 12.08
N SER A 330 -14.34 -7.30 12.79
CA SER A 330 -14.56 -6.40 13.92
C SER A 330 -14.75 -4.94 13.51
N ILE A 331 -14.56 -4.62 12.22
CA ILE A 331 -14.74 -3.30 11.63
C ILE A 331 -16.08 -3.30 10.86
N GLU A 332 -16.97 -2.37 11.18
CA GLU A 332 -18.11 -2.06 10.33
C GLU A 332 -17.66 -1.05 9.27
N LEU A 333 -17.54 -1.50 8.02
CA LEU A 333 -17.08 -0.67 6.90
C LEU A 333 -18.25 -0.33 5.97
N VAL A 334 -18.44 0.96 5.71
CA VAL A 334 -19.40 1.48 4.76
C VAL A 334 -18.66 2.25 3.67
N VAL A 335 -18.77 1.78 2.43
CA VAL A 335 -18.23 2.43 1.23
C VAL A 335 -19.36 2.47 0.20
N PRO A 336 -20.01 3.62 -0.05
CA PRO A 336 -21.11 3.72 -0.97
C PRO A 336 -20.74 3.29 -2.39
N GLU A 337 -21.62 2.56 -3.06
CA GLU A 337 -21.45 2.25 -4.47
C GLU A 337 -21.51 3.53 -5.31
N GLY A 338 -20.65 3.63 -6.32
CA GLY A 338 -20.60 4.77 -7.24
C GLY A 338 -19.62 5.87 -6.84
N CYS A 339 -19.08 5.86 -5.61
CA CYS A 339 -18.05 6.82 -5.22
C CYS A 339 -16.64 6.40 -5.69
N CYS A 340 -15.66 7.30 -5.56
CA CYS A 340 -14.27 7.08 -5.96
C CYS A 340 -13.59 5.88 -5.26
N LEU A 341 -14.13 5.40 -4.14
CA LEU A 341 -13.60 4.28 -3.35
C LEU A 341 -14.33 2.95 -3.60
N ASN A 342 -15.40 2.96 -4.38
CA ASN A 342 -16.19 1.79 -4.79
C ASN A 342 -16.93 2.10 -6.10
N PRO A 343 -16.20 2.21 -7.23
CA PRO A 343 -16.76 2.66 -8.48
C PRO A 343 -17.79 1.69 -9.06
N PRO A 344 -18.73 2.17 -9.88
CA PRO A 344 -19.64 1.31 -10.60
C PRO A 344 -18.86 0.43 -11.59
N PRO A 345 -19.36 -0.79 -11.91
CA PRO A 345 -18.70 -1.70 -12.84
C PRO A 345 -18.39 -1.03 -14.19
N GLY A 346 -17.20 -1.29 -14.73
CA GLY A 346 -16.73 -0.76 -16.00
C GLY A 346 -15.78 0.44 -15.89
N ARG A 347 -15.69 1.10 -14.75
CA ARG A 347 -14.74 2.21 -14.56
C ARG A 347 -13.30 1.69 -14.50
N SER A 348 -12.36 2.50 -14.99
CA SER A 348 -10.92 2.26 -14.84
C SER A 348 -10.51 2.36 -13.38
N VAL A 349 -9.67 1.44 -12.90
CA VAL A 349 -9.10 1.41 -11.54
C VAL A 349 -7.57 1.24 -11.55
N ALA A 350 -6.93 1.43 -12.70
CA ALA A 350 -5.49 1.18 -12.89
C ALA A 350 -4.62 1.90 -11.85
N ALA A 351 -4.92 3.15 -11.54
CA ALA A 351 -4.20 3.94 -10.55
C ALA A 351 -4.74 3.80 -9.11
N GLY A 352 -5.77 3.00 -8.89
CA GLY A 352 -6.49 2.92 -7.61
C GLY A 352 -5.65 2.46 -6.43
N THR A 353 -4.61 1.67 -6.66
CA THR A 353 -3.64 1.25 -5.64
C THR A 353 -2.71 2.39 -5.22
N HIS A 354 -2.62 3.46 -6.02
CA HIS A 354 -1.96 4.70 -5.67
C HIS A 354 -3.00 5.68 -5.12
N HIS A 355 -3.83 6.29 -5.98
CA HIS A 355 -4.79 7.32 -5.63
C HIS A 355 -6.16 7.04 -6.28
N PRO A 356 -7.25 7.14 -5.52
CA PRO A 356 -7.41 7.65 -4.17
C PRO A 356 -7.23 6.58 -3.06
N GLY A 357 -6.73 5.38 -3.35
CA GLY A 357 -6.65 4.29 -2.37
C GLY A 357 -5.80 4.64 -1.16
N THR A 358 -4.65 5.31 -1.35
CA THR A 358 -3.76 5.69 -0.24
C THR A 358 -4.40 6.72 0.68
N GLU A 359 -5.22 7.63 0.17
CA GLU A 359 -5.91 8.67 0.94
C GLU A 359 -6.90 8.10 1.95
N VAL A 360 -7.35 6.87 1.77
CA VAL A 360 -8.14 6.12 2.77
C VAL A 360 -7.39 6.05 4.11
N GLY A 361 -6.07 5.76 4.06
CA GLY A 361 -5.24 5.74 5.27
C GLY A 361 -5.08 7.12 5.90
N GLU A 362 -4.90 8.16 5.10
CA GLU A 362 -4.83 9.55 5.58
C GLU A 362 -6.13 9.96 6.27
N ALA A 363 -7.27 9.66 5.66
CA ALA A 363 -8.58 10.02 6.18
C ALA A 363 -8.84 9.35 7.54
N ILE A 364 -8.55 8.06 7.67
CA ILE A 364 -8.70 7.33 8.95
C ILE A 364 -7.77 7.89 10.01
N ALA A 365 -6.51 8.17 9.67
CA ALA A 365 -5.54 8.71 10.61
C ALA A 365 -5.98 10.08 11.13
N LYS A 366 -6.39 10.99 10.25
CA LYS A 366 -6.89 12.33 10.64
C LYS A 366 -8.15 12.25 11.50
N ALA A 367 -9.11 11.37 11.16
CA ALA A 367 -10.31 11.19 11.96
C ALA A 367 -10.00 10.65 13.36
N LEU A 368 -9.02 9.76 13.51
CA LEU A 368 -8.64 9.16 14.78
C LEU A 368 -7.60 9.98 15.58
N GLU A 369 -7.05 11.05 15.02
CA GLU A 369 -6.09 11.91 15.74
C GLU A 369 -6.60 12.39 17.11
N PRO A 370 -7.85 12.86 17.28
CA PRO A 370 -8.37 13.25 18.59
C PRO A 370 -8.55 12.09 19.58
N VAL A 371 -8.48 10.84 19.12
CA VAL A 371 -8.74 9.62 19.89
C VAL A 371 -7.44 8.98 20.37
N ILE A 372 -6.49 8.83 19.46
CA ILE A 372 -5.21 8.13 19.68
C ILE A 372 -4.03 8.94 19.12
N PRO A 373 -3.85 10.22 19.50
CA PRO A 373 -2.83 11.10 18.90
C PRO A 373 -1.42 10.50 18.95
N ASP A 374 -1.11 9.75 20.00
CA ASP A 374 0.21 9.15 20.23
C ASP A 374 0.56 8.05 19.22
N ARG A 375 -0.44 7.45 18.57
CA ARG A 375 -0.27 6.37 17.57
C ARG A 375 -0.73 6.79 16.19
N CYS A 376 -1.32 7.97 16.07
CA CYS A 376 -1.88 8.45 14.82
C CYS A 376 -0.76 8.83 13.86
N CYS A 377 -0.71 8.15 12.73
CA CYS A 377 0.27 8.38 11.70
C CYS A 377 -0.30 7.90 10.37
N PRO A 378 -0.49 8.78 9.39
CA PRO A 378 -0.87 8.36 8.05
C PRO A 378 0.23 7.49 7.44
N GLN A 379 -0.06 6.22 7.24
CA GLN A 379 0.88 5.26 6.66
C GLN A 379 0.66 5.13 5.15
N ILE A 380 0.76 6.25 4.47
CA ILE A 380 0.49 6.39 3.05
C ILE A 380 1.69 6.97 2.30
N TYR A 381 1.55 7.15 1.01
CA TYR A 381 2.50 7.91 0.17
C TYR A 381 1.73 8.75 -0.84
N LYS A 382 2.40 9.76 -1.38
CA LYS A 382 1.93 10.57 -2.51
C LYS A 382 2.87 10.31 -3.66
N ILE A 383 2.35 9.82 -4.81
CA ILE A 383 3.21 9.44 -5.94
C ILE A 383 3.88 10.68 -6.56
N GLY A 384 5.19 10.64 -6.67
CA GLY A 384 6.00 11.73 -7.21
C GLY A 384 7.04 11.27 -8.25
N MET A 385 6.94 10.02 -8.71
CA MET A 385 7.86 9.40 -9.67
C MET A 385 7.17 9.04 -10.98
N PRO A 386 7.90 8.70 -12.03
CA PRO A 386 7.35 8.00 -13.18
C PRO A 386 6.66 6.70 -12.74
N THR A 387 5.45 6.47 -13.19
CA THR A 387 4.74 5.22 -12.87
C THR A 387 5.28 4.06 -13.70
N VAL A 388 5.54 4.30 -14.99
CA VAL A 388 6.11 3.31 -15.91
C VAL A 388 7.07 3.99 -16.89
N ILE A 389 8.18 3.33 -17.19
CA ILE A 389 9.10 3.68 -18.27
C ILE A 389 9.18 2.50 -19.23
N PHE A 390 8.94 2.71 -20.50
CA PHE A 390 8.98 1.64 -21.48
C PHE A 390 9.58 2.08 -22.83
N GLY A 391 10.12 1.13 -23.56
CA GLY A 391 10.77 1.36 -24.86
C GLY A 391 11.37 0.08 -25.41
N THR A 392 12.20 0.22 -26.45
CA THR A 392 12.96 -0.91 -27.00
C THR A 392 14.38 -0.89 -26.45
N ASP A 393 14.78 -1.98 -25.82
CA ASP A 393 16.16 -2.14 -25.35
C ASP A 393 17.08 -2.43 -26.55
N PRO A 394 18.02 -1.55 -26.89
CA PRO A 394 18.91 -1.72 -28.05
C PRO A 394 19.86 -2.94 -27.91
N ARG A 395 20.07 -3.42 -26.68
CA ARG A 395 20.93 -4.61 -26.44
C ARG A 395 20.26 -5.90 -26.87
N THR A 396 18.93 -5.96 -26.83
CA THR A 396 18.13 -7.17 -27.07
C THR A 396 17.15 -7.05 -28.23
N GLY A 397 16.86 -5.82 -28.71
CA GLY A 397 15.82 -5.52 -29.66
C GLY A 397 14.38 -5.75 -29.15
N ARG A 398 14.20 -5.95 -27.84
CA ARG A 398 12.91 -6.28 -27.23
C ARG A 398 12.34 -5.12 -26.45
N LEU A 399 11.02 -5.11 -26.31
CA LEU A 399 10.33 -4.20 -25.41
C LEU A 399 10.81 -4.41 -23.98
N PHE A 400 11.17 -3.34 -23.27
CA PHE A 400 11.33 -3.32 -21.83
C PHE A 400 10.19 -2.53 -21.19
N ILE A 401 9.83 -2.91 -19.98
CA ILE A 401 8.85 -2.23 -19.12
C ILE A 401 9.46 -2.16 -17.73
N ASP A 402 9.75 -0.94 -17.26
CA ASP A 402 10.23 -0.65 -15.91
C ASP A 402 9.07 -0.02 -15.12
N ASN A 403 8.54 -0.75 -14.15
CA ASN A 403 7.54 -0.28 -13.20
C ASN A 403 8.20 0.52 -12.03
N SER A 404 9.38 1.05 -12.25
CA SER A 404 10.12 1.90 -11.32
C SER A 404 10.41 1.24 -9.96
N ALA A 405 10.67 -0.07 -9.99
CA ALA A 405 10.95 -0.87 -8.79
C ALA A 405 12.19 -0.41 -7.98
N ASP A 406 13.12 0.31 -8.61
CA ASP A 406 14.30 0.91 -7.97
C ASP A 406 13.97 2.23 -7.25
N THR A 407 12.82 2.82 -7.51
CA THR A 407 12.49 4.19 -7.13
C THR A 407 11.22 4.32 -6.29
N ILE A 408 10.46 3.23 -6.15
CA ILE A 408 9.30 3.20 -5.26
C ILE A 408 9.72 3.74 -3.89
N ALA A 409 9.22 4.91 -3.55
CA ALA A 409 9.48 5.58 -2.29
C ALA A 409 8.16 5.84 -1.59
N ALA A 410 8.17 5.66 -0.29
CA ALA A 410 7.07 6.03 0.56
C ALA A 410 7.61 6.92 1.67
N HIS A 411 6.84 7.92 2.05
CA HIS A 411 7.26 8.90 3.05
C HIS A 411 6.93 8.35 4.44
N CYS A 412 7.93 8.21 5.30
CA CYS A 412 7.71 7.75 6.66
C CYS A 412 7.37 8.96 7.54
N ASN A 413 6.11 9.08 7.93
CA ASN A 413 5.69 10.10 8.90
C ASN A 413 6.29 9.82 10.27
N ALA A 414 6.50 10.88 11.05
CA ALA A 414 6.84 10.77 12.45
C ALA A 414 5.65 10.26 13.28
N VAL A 415 5.97 9.64 14.39
CA VAL A 415 5.02 9.28 15.46
C VAL A 415 5.53 9.82 16.79
N ARG A 416 4.70 9.85 17.82
CA ARG A 416 5.16 10.24 19.15
C ARG A 416 6.31 9.34 19.61
N GLY A 417 7.42 9.96 19.96
CA GLY A 417 8.61 9.27 20.47
C GLY A 417 9.60 8.84 19.40
N GLN A 418 9.27 8.99 18.10
CA GLN A 418 10.16 8.55 17.04
C GLN A 418 10.05 9.43 15.79
N ASP A 419 11.20 9.90 15.31
CA ASP A 419 11.31 10.53 14.00
C ASP A 419 10.92 9.57 12.88
N GLY A 420 10.36 10.09 11.79
CA GLY A 420 10.21 9.35 10.56
C GLY A 420 11.60 9.00 10.00
N TRP A 421 11.79 7.74 9.62
CA TRP A 421 13.08 7.27 9.14
C TRP A 421 12.97 6.66 7.75
N GLY A 422 14.02 6.83 6.97
CA GLY A 422 14.06 6.30 5.61
C GLY A 422 12.96 6.88 4.72
N SER A 423 12.77 6.25 3.60
CA SER A 423 11.76 6.60 2.59
C SER A 423 10.79 5.45 2.33
N MET A 424 10.39 4.74 3.37
CA MET A 424 9.44 3.61 3.34
C MET A 424 8.37 3.82 4.40
N ASN A 425 7.13 3.49 4.10
CA ASN A 425 6.05 3.45 5.06
C ASN A 425 5.41 2.06 5.19
N VAL A 426 4.54 1.88 6.17
CA VAL A 426 3.93 0.58 6.48
C VAL A 426 2.94 0.13 5.40
N SER A 427 2.27 1.03 4.69
CA SER A 427 1.31 0.68 3.62
C SER A 427 1.99 -0.05 2.46
N PHE A 428 3.27 0.24 2.23
CA PHE A 428 4.17 -0.47 1.32
C PHE A 428 5.24 -1.25 2.08
N GLY A 429 4.93 -1.66 3.29
CA GLY A 429 5.80 -2.47 4.10
C GLY A 429 6.34 -3.67 3.33
N ASN A 430 7.63 -3.92 3.46
CA ASN A 430 8.37 -4.96 2.76
C ASN A 430 8.60 -4.74 1.24
N LEU A 431 8.22 -3.61 0.66
CA LEU A 431 8.75 -3.21 -0.63
C LEU A 431 10.23 -2.89 -0.48
N ILE A 432 11.06 -3.61 -1.21
CA ILE A 432 12.51 -3.38 -1.27
C ILE A 432 12.81 -2.72 -2.62
N ARG A 433 13.69 -1.73 -2.63
CA ARG A 433 14.12 -1.11 -3.87
C ARG A 433 15.16 -1.99 -4.56
N ALA A 434 15.01 -2.18 -5.87
CA ALA A 434 16.06 -2.75 -6.68
C ALA A 434 17.33 -1.89 -6.58
N THR A 435 18.50 -2.53 -6.60
CA THR A 435 19.77 -1.79 -6.61
C THR A 435 20.00 -1.15 -7.96
N ALA A 436 20.85 -0.11 -8.02
CA ALA A 436 21.22 0.55 -9.26
C ALA A 436 21.80 -0.44 -10.27
N GLU A 437 22.70 -1.32 -9.82
CA GLU A 437 23.41 -2.29 -10.64
C GLU A 437 22.43 -3.27 -11.31
N ILE A 438 21.47 -3.81 -10.56
CA ILE A 438 20.45 -4.70 -11.10
C ILE A 438 19.58 -3.96 -12.09
N ASN A 439 19.12 -2.77 -11.72
CA ASN A 439 18.24 -1.97 -12.57
C ASN A 439 18.92 -1.59 -13.90
N GLU A 440 20.17 -1.13 -13.86
CA GLU A 440 20.98 -0.80 -15.04
C GLU A 440 21.31 -2.03 -15.91
N SER A 441 21.46 -3.20 -15.29
CA SER A 441 21.71 -4.45 -16.02
C SER A 441 20.48 -4.91 -16.82
N ILE A 442 19.27 -4.65 -16.32
CA ILE A 442 18.02 -5.11 -16.91
C ILE A 442 17.45 -4.08 -17.87
N PHE A 443 17.48 -2.79 -17.51
CA PHE A 443 16.88 -1.71 -18.30
C PHE A 443 17.94 -0.80 -18.90
N PRO A 444 17.68 -0.17 -20.09
CA PRO A 444 18.60 0.77 -20.72
C PRO A 444 18.56 2.15 -20.03
N GLN A 445 19.03 2.21 -18.81
CA GLN A 445 19.04 3.42 -17.98
C GLN A 445 20.25 3.43 -17.04
N ARG A 446 20.58 4.59 -16.51
CA ARG A 446 21.70 4.81 -15.57
C ARG A 446 21.22 5.68 -14.41
N GLN A 447 21.47 5.23 -13.18
CA GLN A 447 21.24 6.05 -11.99
C GLN A 447 22.39 7.07 -11.85
N LEU A 448 22.05 8.37 -11.85
CA LEU A 448 23.04 9.45 -11.72
C LEU A 448 23.14 9.98 -10.31
N ALA A 449 22.03 9.97 -9.57
CA ALA A 449 21.98 10.39 -8.17
C ALA A 449 20.84 9.69 -7.44
N ARG A 450 21.06 9.43 -6.17
CA ARG A 450 20.06 8.97 -5.21
C ARG A 450 20.51 9.40 -3.82
N ASP A 451 19.79 10.33 -3.20
CA ASP A 451 20.14 10.90 -1.92
C ASP A 451 18.89 11.31 -1.15
N TYR A 452 19.03 11.66 0.11
CA TYR A 452 17.97 12.31 0.87
C TYR A 452 17.90 13.80 0.52
N ALA A 453 16.67 14.33 0.51
CA ALA A 453 16.43 15.74 0.23
C ALA A 453 16.42 16.54 1.55
N THR A 454 17.31 17.51 1.68
CA THR A 454 17.31 18.43 2.81
C THR A 454 15.99 19.21 2.89
N ASP A 455 15.49 19.48 4.11
CA ASP A 455 14.23 20.19 4.41
C ASP A 455 12.97 19.52 3.82
N SER A 456 13.04 18.27 3.47
CA SER A 456 11.89 17.56 2.90
C SER A 456 10.99 16.91 3.93
N GLY A 457 11.52 16.48 5.07
CA GLY A 457 10.74 15.97 6.19
C GLY A 457 10.01 17.08 6.93
N GLY A 458 8.73 16.91 7.22
CA GLY A 458 7.92 17.87 7.97
C GLY A 458 8.48 18.12 9.37
N ALA A 459 8.60 19.40 9.75
CA ALA A 459 9.09 19.76 11.08
C ALA A 459 8.09 19.38 12.17
N GLY A 460 8.58 18.90 13.31
CA GLY A 460 7.80 18.48 14.48
C GLY A 460 8.69 18.29 15.71
N GLU A 461 8.11 18.03 16.87
CA GLU A 461 8.86 17.50 18.01
C GLU A 461 9.61 16.24 17.58
N PHE A 462 8.95 15.42 16.74
CA PHE A 462 9.54 14.33 15.98
C PHE A 462 9.45 14.71 14.49
N ARG A 463 10.60 14.72 13.81
CA ARG A 463 10.71 15.11 12.40
C ARG A 463 10.19 14.02 11.49
N GLY A 464 9.44 14.38 10.44
CA GLY A 464 9.09 13.47 9.36
C GLY A 464 10.33 12.89 8.65
N GLY A 465 10.22 11.70 8.11
CA GLY A 465 11.30 11.08 7.34
C GLY A 465 11.68 11.93 6.13
N PRO A 466 12.96 11.98 5.75
CA PRO A 466 13.40 12.76 4.60
C PRO A 466 12.86 12.19 3.30
N GLY A 467 12.53 13.06 2.37
CA GLY A 467 12.25 12.72 0.99
C GLY A 467 13.52 12.30 0.23
N THR A 468 13.36 11.93 -1.02
CA THR A 468 14.48 11.43 -1.83
C THR A 468 14.69 12.29 -3.07
N LEU A 469 15.92 12.68 -3.31
CA LEU A 469 16.41 13.16 -4.60
C LEU A 469 16.81 11.96 -5.44
N TYR A 470 16.31 11.91 -6.67
CA TYR A 470 16.65 10.83 -7.58
C TYR A 470 16.82 11.37 -9.00
N ARG A 471 17.90 10.95 -9.68
CA ARG A 471 18.14 11.30 -11.07
C ARG A 471 18.52 10.06 -11.87
N LYS A 472 17.75 9.76 -12.91
CA LYS A 472 17.90 8.61 -13.79
C LYS A 472 18.04 9.09 -15.23
N GLN A 473 19.12 8.70 -15.92
CA GLN A 473 19.34 8.95 -17.34
C GLN A 473 18.86 7.75 -18.16
N LEU A 474 18.16 8.01 -19.23
CA LEU A 474 17.76 6.99 -20.20
C LEU A 474 18.89 6.83 -21.23
N THR A 475 19.43 5.61 -21.38
CA THR A 475 20.52 5.32 -22.33
C THR A 475 20.00 4.90 -23.71
N ALA A 476 18.68 4.75 -23.87
CA ALA A 476 17.98 4.52 -25.12
C ALA A 476 16.69 5.38 -25.14
N PRO A 477 16.12 5.63 -26.34
CA PRO A 477 14.82 6.30 -26.42
C PRO A 477 13.74 5.52 -25.67
N ALA A 478 12.96 6.20 -24.85
CA ALA A 478 11.88 5.60 -24.06
C ALA A 478 10.71 6.55 -23.88
N THR A 479 9.56 6.01 -23.55
CA THR A 479 8.38 6.77 -23.12
C THR A 479 8.22 6.66 -21.61
N VAL A 480 8.02 7.79 -20.97
CA VAL A 480 7.80 7.91 -19.54
C VAL A 480 6.33 8.24 -19.29
N TYR A 481 5.65 7.40 -18.53
CA TYR A 481 4.30 7.66 -18.08
C TYR A 481 4.32 8.33 -16.70
N THR A 482 3.66 9.48 -16.59
CA THR A 482 3.69 10.30 -15.37
C THR A 482 2.32 10.41 -14.73
N TYR A 483 2.29 10.26 -13.41
CA TYR A 483 1.17 10.64 -12.56
C TYR A 483 1.76 11.16 -11.24
N VAL A 484 1.66 12.46 -10.99
CA VAL A 484 2.32 13.13 -9.85
C VAL A 484 1.28 13.83 -9.00
N VAL A 485 1.18 13.47 -7.74
CA VAL A 485 0.34 14.12 -6.71
C VAL A 485 1.16 14.44 -5.47
N GLY A 486 0.56 15.02 -4.44
CA GLY A 486 1.28 15.47 -3.25
C GLY A 486 2.02 16.79 -3.48
N ARG A 487 1.54 17.60 -4.43
CA ARG A 487 2.03 18.96 -4.71
C ARG A 487 1.21 20.00 -3.94
N LYS A 488 -0.11 19.91 -4.05
CA LYS A 488 -1.07 20.76 -3.33
C LYS A 488 -1.39 20.18 -1.95
N TYR A 489 -1.49 18.87 -1.85
CA TYR A 489 -1.77 18.13 -0.62
C TYR A 489 -0.62 17.16 -0.31
N PRO A 490 0.53 17.68 0.21
CA PRO A 490 1.66 16.85 0.61
C PRO A 490 1.33 15.99 1.83
N MET A 491 2.27 15.17 2.27
CA MET A 491 2.10 14.33 3.45
C MET A 491 1.81 15.16 4.69
N PRO A 492 0.66 14.96 5.36
CA PRO A 492 0.26 15.81 6.49
C PRO A 492 1.10 15.55 7.74
N GLY A 493 1.32 16.61 8.53
CA GLY A 493 1.77 16.47 9.91
C GLY A 493 0.62 16.13 10.85
N ILE A 494 0.95 15.63 12.03
CA ILE A 494 0.01 15.22 13.09
C ILE A 494 0.35 15.93 14.39
N ALA A 495 -0.64 16.19 15.23
CA ALA A 495 -0.49 16.78 16.57
C ALA A 495 0.29 18.12 16.60
N GLY A 496 0.14 18.95 15.56
CA GLY A 496 0.84 20.23 15.44
C GLY A 496 2.14 20.18 14.64
N GLY A 497 2.55 19.01 14.15
CA GLY A 497 3.66 18.86 13.21
C GLY A 497 3.33 19.46 11.84
N LYS A 498 4.37 19.86 11.11
CA LYS A 498 4.25 20.42 9.75
C LYS A 498 4.14 19.32 8.71
N PRO A 499 3.50 19.57 7.56
CA PRO A 499 3.53 18.65 6.43
C PRO A 499 4.95 18.47 5.89
N GLY A 500 5.18 17.35 5.20
CA GLY A 500 6.38 17.15 4.40
C GLY A 500 6.43 18.08 3.19
N ALA A 501 7.57 18.16 2.53
CA ALA A 501 7.73 18.95 1.30
C ALA A 501 6.88 18.37 0.17
N PRO A 502 6.42 19.19 -0.80
CA PRO A 502 5.68 18.71 -1.96
C PRO A 502 6.58 17.92 -2.93
N ASN A 503 5.94 17.02 -3.69
CA ASN A 503 6.58 16.29 -4.79
C ASN A 503 6.89 17.18 -5.99
N ARG A 504 7.99 16.87 -6.70
CA ARG A 504 8.36 17.51 -7.96
C ARG A 504 8.99 16.49 -8.91
N LEU A 505 8.56 16.49 -10.16
CA LEU A 505 9.10 15.64 -11.21
C LEU A 505 9.52 16.48 -12.41
N GLU A 506 10.78 16.37 -12.80
CA GLU A 506 11.36 17.01 -13.97
C GLU A 506 11.64 15.96 -15.04
N LEU A 507 11.25 16.27 -16.27
CA LEU A 507 11.33 15.41 -17.44
C LEU A 507 12.31 16.01 -18.45
N ARG A 508 12.88 15.18 -19.31
CA ARG A 508 13.82 15.56 -20.38
C ARG A 508 14.96 16.46 -19.92
N VAL A 509 15.50 16.17 -18.74
CA VAL A 509 16.64 16.91 -18.19
C VAL A 509 17.88 16.64 -19.04
N GLY A 510 18.54 17.69 -19.51
CA GLY A 510 19.63 17.62 -20.49
C GLY A 510 19.18 17.80 -21.94
N GLY A 511 17.85 17.95 -22.17
CA GLY A 511 17.21 18.30 -23.43
C GLY A 511 16.21 19.44 -23.21
N ALA A 512 15.01 19.30 -23.78
CA ALA A 512 13.91 20.24 -23.59
C ALA A 512 13.22 20.04 -22.22
N ARG A 513 13.91 20.37 -21.13
CA ARG A 513 13.47 20.18 -19.75
C ARG A 513 12.08 20.76 -19.52
N GLU A 514 11.22 20.00 -18.89
CA GLU A 514 9.90 20.40 -18.42
C GLU A 514 9.56 19.82 -17.04
N GLU A 515 8.68 20.46 -16.30
CA GLU A 515 8.12 19.90 -15.06
C GLU A 515 6.80 19.16 -15.37
N ALA A 516 6.58 18.00 -14.76
CA ALA A 516 5.33 17.27 -14.91
C ALA A 516 4.15 18.09 -14.37
N GLY A 517 3.07 18.16 -15.15
CA GLY A 517 1.85 18.91 -14.82
C GLY A 517 0.87 18.12 -13.97
N ASN A 518 -0.37 18.61 -13.93
CA ASN A 518 -1.49 18.04 -13.16
C ASN A 518 -2.35 17.07 -14.01
N THR A 519 -1.75 16.42 -14.98
CA THR A 519 -2.39 15.37 -15.80
C THR A 519 -1.40 14.26 -16.03
N THR A 520 -1.90 13.05 -16.21
CA THR A 520 -1.07 11.96 -16.70
C THR A 520 -0.60 12.25 -18.13
N ARG A 521 0.62 11.88 -18.44
CA ARG A 521 1.20 12.08 -19.76
C ARG A 521 2.13 10.94 -20.13
N LEU A 522 2.12 10.62 -21.42
CA LEU A 522 3.15 9.82 -22.07
C LEU A 522 4.17 10.79 -22.67
N VAL A 523 5.37 10.85 -22.09
CA VAL A 523 6.41 11.81 -22.49
C VAL A 523 7.57 11.08 -23.12
N PRO A 524 7.78 11.24 -24.46
CA PRO A 524 8.95 10.68 -25.13
C PRO A 524 10.24 11.34 -24.63
N HIS A 525 11.25 10.51 -24.39
CA HIS A 525 12.61 10.93 -24.05
C HIS A 525 13.59 10.38 -25.07
N ALA A 526 14.56 11.21 -25.45
CA ALA A 526 15.69 10.78 -26.25
C ALA A 526 16.74 10.05 -25.39
N ALA A 527 17.60 9.28 -26.03
CA ALA A 527 18.79 8.74 -25.37
C ALA A 527 19.66 9.90 -24.84
N GLY A 528 20.14 9.78 -23.60
CA GLY A 528 20.93 10.81 -22.92
C GLY A 528 20.11 11.78 -22.06
N GLU A 529 18.81 11.91 -22.29
CA GLU A 529 17.94 12.71 -21.41
C GLU A 529 17.71 12.00 -20.07
N ALA A 530 17.53 12.80 -19.02
CA ALA A 530 17.28 12.27 -17.69
C ALA A 530 15.91 12.68 -17.14
N ILE A 531 15.47 11.91 -16.17
CA ILE A 531 14.34 12.20 -15.29
C ILE A 531 14.92 12.56 -13.93
N ALA A 532 14.46 13.64 -13.33
CA ALA A 532 14.83 14.00 -11.96
C ALA A 532 13.57 14.20 -11.12
N TYR A 533 13.48 13.54 -9.99
CA TYR A 533 12.36 13.72 -9.08
C TYR A 533 12.81 13.92 -7.64
N HIS A 534 12.05 14.80 -7.00
CA HIS A 534 12.15 15.12 -5.61
C HIS A 534 10.90 14.58 -4.94
N TYR A 535 11.05 13.45 -4.27
CA TYR A 535 10.01 12.99 -3.38
C TYR A 535 9.97 13.89 -2.16
N GLY A 536 8.79 14.38 -1.81
CA GLY A 536 8.56 15.04 -0.54
C GLY A 536 8.80 14.09 0.63
N GLY A 537 9.04 14.62 1.81
CA GLY A 537 9.21 13.83 3.03
C GLY A 537 7.89 13.44 3.69
N GLY A 538 7.98 12.67 4.77
CA GLY A 538 6.88 12.41 5.68
C GLY A 538 6.50 13.63 6.50
N GLY A 539 5.27 13.66 7.04
CA GLY A 539 4.84 14.71 7.98
C GLY A 539 5.46 14.55 9.37
N GLY A 540 5.70 15.68 10.04
CA GLY A 540 6.17 15.73 11.43
C GLY A 540 5.06 15.42 12.44
N TRP A 541 5.44 15.09 13.67
CA TRP A 541 4.55 14.90 14.81
C TRP A 541 4.90 15.88 15.93
N GLY A 542 3.91 16.53 16.51
CA GLY A 542 4.10 17.47 17.62
C GLY A 542 4.64 18.83 17.21
N ASP A 543 4.65 19.80 18.15
CA ASP A 543 5.16 21.14 17.86
C ASP A 543 6.68 21.13 17.61
N PRO A 544 7.18 21.63 16.47
CA PRO A 544 8.62 21.73 16.19
C PRO A 544 9.42 22.48 17.25
N LEU A 545 8.81 23.44 17.95
CA LEU A 545 9.48 24.20 19.02
C LEU A 545 9.72 23.36 20.28
N ASP A 546 9.15 22.15 20.37
CA ASP A 546 9.37 21.22 21.50
C ASP A 546 10.48 20.20 21.18
N ARG A 547 10.97 20.13 19.92
CA ARG A 547 12.09 19.25 19.55
C ARG A 547 13.35 19.60 20.32
N ASP A 548 14.05 18.57 20.83
CA ASP A 548 15.36 18.73 21.47
C ASP A 548 16.32 19.52 20.57
N PRO A 549 16.89 20.67 21.05
CA PRO A 549 17.83 21.46 20.26
C PRO A 549 19.04 20.68 19.76
N VAL A 550 19.52 19.71 20.54
CA VAL A 550 20.67 18.87 20.15
C VAL A 550 20.31 18.00 18.96
N LYS A 551 19.11 17.42 18.94
CA LYS A 551 18.65 16.64 17.79
C LYS A 551 18.50 17.47 16.52
N VAL A 552 18.13 18.76 16.64
CA VAL A 552 18.10 19.64 15.45
C VAL A 552 19.50 19.95 14.96
N LEU A 553 20.48 20.13 15.86
CA LEU A 553 21.88 20.25 15.46
C LEU A 553 22.38 18.99 14.74
N GLU A 554 22.05 17.81 15.28
CA GLU A 554 22.36 16.52 14.62
C GLU A 554 21.72 16.43 13.23
N ASP A 555 20.43 16.79 13.10
CA ASP A 555 19.74 16.83 11.80
C ASP A 555 20.41 17.80 10.80
N VAL A 556 21.02 18.91 11.28
CA VAL A 556 21.75 19.84 10.40
C VAL A 556 23.11 19.26 10.01
N LEU A 557 23.81 18.60 10.93
CA LEU A 557 25.07 17.92 10.64
C LEU A 557 24.90 16.76 9.65
N ASP A 558 23.75 16.07 9.71
CA ASP A 558 23.37 15.01 8.79
C ASP A 558 22.70 15.52 7.50
N GLU A 559 22.60 16.84 7.32
CA GLU A 559 21.99 17.51 6.16
C GLU A 559 20.49 17.19 5.94
N TYR A 560 19.80 16.65 6.93
CA TYR A 560 18.34 16.47 6.85
C TYR A 560 17.59 17.79 7.00
N VAL A 561 18.15 18.73 7.77
CA VAL A 561 17.60 20.06 8.04
C VAL A 561 18.65 21.11 7.71
N SER A 562 18.28 22.16 6.97
CA SER A 562 19.18 23.29 6.73
C SER A 562 19.29 24.18 7.99
N GLN A 563 20.37 24.95 8.10
CA GLN A 563 20.49 25.95 9.17
C GLN A 563 19.33 26.96 9.14
N ARG A 564 18.80 27.26 7.94
CA ARG A 564 17.63 28.13 7.77
C ARG A 564 16.38 27.49 8.39
N SER A 565 16.07 26.24 8.06
CA SER A 565 14.91 25.52 8.62
C SER A 565 15.07 25.29 10.12
N ALA A 566 16.29 24.99 10.60
CA ALA A 566 16.59 24.92 12.03
C ALA A 566 16.14 26.20 12.77
N ARG A 567 16.41 27.36 12.17
CA ARG A 567 15.99 28.66 12.72
C ARG A 567 14.49 28.91 12.57
N ASP A 568 13.99 28.80 11.34
CA ASP A 568 12.64 29.26 10.97
C ASP A 568 11.53 28.30 11.48
N ASP A 569 11.80 27.01 11.49
CA ASP A 569 10.83 25.98 11.87
C ASP A 569 10.97 25.55 13.32
N TYR A 570 12.20 25.35 13.78
CA TYR A 570 12.49 24.81 15.11
C TYR A 570 12.91 25.84 16.15
N GLY A 571 13.15 27.08 15.70
CA GLY A 571 13.59 28.16 16.58
C GLY A 571 14.99 27.93 17.17
N ILE A 572 15.88 27.29 16.42
CA ILE A 572 17.25 27.00 16.84
C ILE A 572 18.21 28.05 16.29
N VAL A 573 19.10 28.51 17.11
CA VAL A 573 20.20 29.39 16.71
C VAL A 573 21.50 28.61 16.74
N LEU A 574 22.13 28.52 15.57
CA LEU A 574 23.42 27.85 15.38
C LEU A 574 24.48 28.93 15.09
N THR A 575 25.70 28.69 15.55
CA THR A 575 26.90 29.44 15.23
C THR A 575 27.87 28.57 14.46
N GLY A 576 28.78 29.17 13.69
CA GLY A 576 29.68 28.42 12.82
C GLY A 576 29.03 27.97 11.53
N SER A 577 29.65 27.04 10.82
CA SER A 577 29.20 26.50 9.54
C SER A 577 29.51 25.02 9.41
N LEU A 578 28.79 24.32 8.49
CA LEU A 578 29.10 22.95 8.10
C LEU A 578 30.46 22.88 7.37
N GLU A 579 30.79 23.93 6.61
CA GLU A 579 31.99 24.00 5.78
C GLU A 579 33.26 24.05 6.64
N ASP A 580 33.21 24.83 7.74
CA ASP A 580 34.31 24.94 8.69
C ASP A 580 34.34 23.83 9.75
N LEU A 581 33.33 22.97 9.78
CA LEU A 581 33.15 21.88 10.76
C LEU A 581 33.09 22.38 12.23
N ASP A 582 32.65 23.60 12.46
CA ASP A 582 32.59 24.25 13.77
C ASP A 582 31.15 24.61 14.22
N LEU A 583 30.16 23.99 13.56
CA LEU A 583 28.75 24.22 13.84
C LEU A 583 28.41 23.90 15.30
N ALA A 584 27.83 24.85 16.02
CA ALA A 584 27.52 24.74 17.44
C ALA A 584 26.15 25.35 17.78
N LEU A 585 25.50 24.85 18.82
CA LEU A 585 24.23 25.34 19.33
C LEU A 585 24.45 26.53 20.26
N ASP A 586 23.82 27.70 19.95
CA ASP A 586 23.66 28.78 20.90
C ASP A 586 22.39 28.57 21.73
N ALA A 587 22.56 28.00 22.92
CA ALA A 587 21.44 27.62 23.79
C ALA A 587 20.64 28.82 24.29
N GLU A 588 21.33 29.96 24.61
CA GLU A 588 20.65 31.15 25.10
C GLU A 588 19.84 31.85 24.01
N ALA A 589 20.46 32.05 22.83
CA ALA A 589 19.77 32.64 21.69
C ALA A 589 18.61 31.76 21.22
N THR A 590 18.77 30.45 21.26
CA THR A 590 17.71 29.46 20.99
C THR A 590 16.54 29.61 21.97
N ALA A 591 16.79 29.68 23.27
CA ALA A 591 15.74 29.86 24.27
C ALA A 591 14.96 31.19 24.04
N ARG A 592 15.67 32.30 23.75
CA ARG A 592 15.05 33.57 23.41
C ARG A 592 14.20 33.52 22.15
N LEU A 593 14.72 32.95 21.08
CA LEU A 593 13.99 32.82 19.81
C LEU A 593 12.73 31.94 19.95
N ARG A 594 12.83 30.81 20.62
CA ARG A 594 11.66 29.92 20.88
C ARG A 594 10.58 30.63 21.70
N ALA A 595 10.97 31.39 22.74
CA ALA A 595 10.02 32.17 23.53
C ALA A 595 9.30 33.22 22.68
N GLU A 596 10.03 33.91 21.80
CA GLU A 596 9.46 34.89 20.86
C GLU A 596 8.51 34.24 19.87
N LEU A 597 8.90 33.12 19.24
CA LEU A 597 8.05 32.37 18.27
C LEU A 597 6.77 31.86 18.92
N ARG A 598 6.85 31.32 20.16
CA ARG A 598 5.65 30.90 20.91
C ARG A 598 4.71 32.07 21.24
N ARG A 599 5.27 33.23 21.59
CA ARG A 599 4.46 34.44 21.80
C ARG A 599 3.75 34.88 20.53
N ARG A 600 4.47 34.99 19.41
CA ARG A 600 3.90 35.38 18.10
C ARG A 600 2.79 34.44 17.65
N ARG A 601 2.92 33.12 17.89
CA ARG A 601 1.86 32.13 17.59
C ARG A 601 0.60 32.33 18.44
N LYS A 602 0.72 32.75 19.70
CA LYS A 602 -0.42 33.07 20.59
C LYS A 602 -1.13 34.37 20.19
N GLU A 603 -0.40 35.32 19.63
CA GLU A 603 -0.90 36.63 19.19
C GLU A 603 -1.48 36.56 17.77
N ALA A 604 -1.10 35.57 16.97
CA ALA A 604 -1.68 35.36 15.65
C ALA A 604 -3.13 34.84 15.79
N PRO A 605 -4.06 35.30 14.95
CA PRO A 605 -5.41 34.73 14.93
C PRO A 605 -5.28 33.21 14.66
N PRO A 606 -6.18 32.38 15.22
CA PRO A 606 -6.11 30.93 15.07
C PRO A 606 -6.00 30.59 13.58
N TRP A 607 -4.92 29.93 13.21
CA TRP A 607 -4.64 29.54 11.85
C TRP A 607 -5.78 28.63 11.37
N GLN A 608 -6.53 29.09 10.40
CA GLN A 608 -7.57 28.28 9.79
C GLN A 608 -6.86 27.26 8.92
N ASP A 609 -6.86 25.99 9.36
CA ASP A 609 -6.37 24.85 8.61
C ASP A 609 -6.74 24.97 7.14
N GLY A 610 -5.76 25.28 6.27
CA GLY A 610 -5.76 25.08 4.83
C GLY A 610 -7.01 25.38 4.00
N ARG A 611 -8.07 25.95 4.58
CA ARG A 611 -9.22 26.42 3.83
C ARG A 611 -8.86 27.77 3.23
N THR A 612 -8.26 27.74 2.06
CA THR A 612 -8.26 28.92 1.19
C THR A 612 -9.68 29.42 1.07
N ALA A 613 -9.91 30.65 1.56
CA ALA A 613 -11.07 31.40 1.15
C ALA A 613 -11.18 31.34 -0.38
N ARG A 614 -12.39 31.14 -0.85
CA ARG A 614 -12.85 31.00 -2.23
C ARG A 614 -12.15 31.91 -3.23
#